data_eb29c69e01ea01ce4be957eaff139207
#
_entry.id   eb29c69e01ea01ce4be957eaff139207
#
_cell.length_a   1.000
_cell.length_b   1.000
_cell.length_c   1.000
_cell.angle_alpha   90.00
_cell.angle_beta   90.00
_cell.angle_gamma   90.00
#
_symmetry.space_group_name_H-M   'P 1'
#
loop_
_entity.id
_entity.type
_entity.pdbx_description
1 polymer ?
#
loop_
_entity_poly.entity_id
_entity_poly.type
_entity_poly.pdbx_seq_one_letter_code
_entity_poly.pdbx_strand_id
1 'polypeptide(L)'
;MKKRVLLGGCLIGVFAAASALAARPDYWKPNYDKSKIAPYTLEDPLTFVDGTKVASPADWARRRREILGIFAKEMFGQEPPAPEAVVVEKVEEGVTLAGFGIRRQYRMWFKADKSGPAIDWLVLLPRWAKKPALPIIFLNYGGNYELIRDKQVVTPDMWIALRPAHKCVEELRGRYGDMNSVEFVFPAHMILARGYALVTACYAQVSPDVSPNADGSVPGGKPSPWSGVFDLWPKRDPARDDNTTSIGAWAWALSRGLDLAYKIPEVDAKKAIAAGYSRLGKTALLAAARDERFAACVPNQTGGGGCPLAKRDWGENVATEVRSFRHWYCPAYKKYEKDPAKLLTFDQHLLLASLAPRKPFVQGFDVQWFDPEGEYLACKAASPAWTFLGKKGLPDVPYPADYSTACMGEDLAFVRRTEGHGYSAHDWTWLMDFCDSLKD
;
A
#
# COMPACT_ATOMS: atom_id res chain seq x y z
N MET A 1 -46.67 -12.97 9.41
CA MET A 1 -46.01 -12.29 8.31
C MET A 1 -44.52 -12.11 8.65
N LYS A 2 -43.64 -13.00 8.13
CA LYS A 2 -42.21 -12.95 8.38
C LYS A 2 -41.57 -12.10 7.28
N LYS A 3 -41.04 -10.93 7.61
CA LYS A 3 -40.23 -10.12 6.70
C LYS A 3 -38.86 -10.77 6.59
N ARG A 4 -38.54 -11.29 5.40
CA ARG A 4 -37.17 -11.67 5.04
C ARG A 4 -36.39 -10.40 4.76
N VAL A 5 -35.36 -10.18 5.57
CA VAL A 5 -34.31 -9.18 5.28
C VAL A 5 -33.39 -9.81 4.25
N LEU A 6 -33.41 -9.29 3.04
CA LEU A 6 -32.40 -9.60 2.02
C LEU A 6 -31.10 -8.88 2.40
N LEU A 7 -30.13 -9.65 2.86
CA LEU A 7 -28.74 -9.20 2.90
C LEU A 7 -28.21 -9.08 1.46
N GLY A 8 -28.16 -7.85 0.98
CA GLY A 8 -27.48 -7.53 -0.26
C GLY A 8 -25.97 -7.56 -0.06
N GLY A 9 -25.37 -8.73 -0.26
CA GLY A 9 -23.90 -8.82 -0.35
C GLY A 9 -23.43 -8.09 -1.61
N CYS A 10 -22.73 -6.99 -1.46
CA CYS A 10 -21.97 -6.38 -2.54
C CYS A 10 -20.75 -7.25 -2.84
N LEU A 11 -20.94 -8.28 -3.66
CA LEU A 11 -19.85 -8.94 -4.37
C LEU A 11 -19.17 -7.86 -5.24
N ILE A 12 -17.92 -7.54 -4.91
CA ILE A 12 -17.05 -6.80 -5.82
C ILE A 12 -16.95 -7.64 -7.08
N GLY A 13 -17.73 -7.27 -8.10
CA GLY A 13 -17.73 -7.94 -9.38
C GLY A 13 -16.34 -7.82 -10.02
N VAL A 14 -15.61 -8.91 -10.03
CA VAL A 14 -14.58 -9.14 -11.05
C VAL A 14 -15.35 -9.25 -12.36
N PHE A 15 -15.48 -8.14 -13.10
CA PHE A 15 -16.01 -8.17 -14.45
C PHE A 15 -15.04 -8.96 -15.33
N ALA A 16 -15.27 -10.27 -15.42
CA ALA A 16 -14.73 -11.09 -16.50
C ALA A 16 -15.53 -10.76 -17.75
N ALA A 17 -14.97 -9.97 -18.64
CA ALA A 17 -15.44 -9.92 -20.02
C ALA A 17 -15.32 -11.33 -20.60
N ALA A 18 -16.45 -11.91 -20.99
CA ALA A 18 -16.51 -13.18 -21.71
C ALA A 18 -16.01 -12.96 -23.15
N SER A 19 -14.70 -13.11 -23.33
CA SER A 19 -14.09 -13.35 -24.63
C SER A 19 -13.67 -14.83 -24.67
N ALA A 20 -13.88 -15.48 -25.82
CA ALA A 20 -13.74 -16.90 -26.12
C ALA A 20 -12.77 -17.65 -25.21
N LEU A 21 -13.29 -18.62 -24.44
CA LEU A 21 -12.54 -19.48 -23.53
C LEU A 21 -11.68 -20.48 -24.33
N ALA A 22 -10.49 -20.03 -24.76
CA ALA A 22 -9.39 -20.96 -24.86
C ALA A 22 -9.11 -21.47 -23.43
N ALA A 23 -8.97 -22.78 -23.22
CA ALA A 23 -8.70 -23.35 -21.90
C ALA A 23 -7.50 -22.63 -21.28
N ARG A 24 -7.72 -21.98 -20.13
CA ARG A 24 -6.64 -21.26 -19.45
C ARG A 24 -5.59 -22.26 -18.99
N PRO A 25 -4.30 -22.01 -19.19
CA PRO A 25 -3.25 -22.88 -18.65
C PRO A 25 -3.43 -23.07 -17.14
N ASP A 26 -3.09 -24.26 -16.63
CA ASP A 26 -3.34 -24.59 -15.21
C ASP A 26 -2.63 -23.64 -14.24
N TYR A 27 -1.43 -23.14 -14.57
CA TYR A 27 -0.70 -22.16 -13.76
C TYR A 27 -1.38 -20.76 -13.66
N TRP A 28 -2.49 -20.56 -14.38
CA TRP A 28 -3.32 -19.35 -14.24
C TRP A 28 -4.38 -19.48 -13.15
N LYS A 29 -4.62 -20.71 -12.69
CA LYS A 29 -5.62 -20.96 -11.65
C LYS A 29 -4.96 -20.71 -10.29
N PRO A 30 -5.61 -19.93 -9.41
CA PRO A 30 -5.15 -19.82 -8.03
C PRO A 30 -5.05 -21.19 -7.37
N ASN A 31 -3.93 -21.47 -6.72
CA ASN A 31 -3.76 -22.66 -5.91
C ASN A 31 -4.32 -22.40 -4.50
N TYR A 32 -5.12 -23.34 -3.99
CA TYR A 32 -5.65 -23.33 -2.62
C TYR A 32 -5.44 -24.70 -1.93
N ASP A 33 -4.58 -25.53 -2.49
CA ASP A 33 -4.24 -26.88 -1.98
C ASP A 33 -2.77 -26.88 -1.53
N LYS A 34 -2.56 -26.94 -0.22
CA LYS A 34 -1.20 -26.90 0.37
C LYS A 34 -0.30 -28.03 -0.15
N SER A 35 -0.87 -29.19 -0.53
CA SER A 35 -0.11 -30.30 -1.07
C SER A 35 0.50 -30.01 -2.46
N LYS A 36 0.01 -28.97 -3.13
CA LYS A 36 0.49 -28.53 -4.45
C LYS A 36 1.50 -27.39 -4.37
N ILE A 37 1.82 -26.89 -3.18
CA ILE A 37 2.89 -25.92 -3.01
C ILE A 37 4.21 -26.63 -3.38
N ALA A 38 4.85 -26.17 -4.44
CA ALA A 38 6.14 -26.72 -4.85
C ALA A 38 7.22 -26.44 -3.79
N PRO A 39 8.19 -27.31 -3.59
CA PRO A 39 9.35 -26.99 -2.75
C PRO A 39 10.03 -25.71 -3.23
N TYR A 40 10.32 -24.79 -2.33
CA TYR A 40 11.05 -23.56 -2.61
C TYR A 40 12.07 -23.26 -1.52
N THR A 41 13.07 -22.46 -1.86
CA THR A 41 14.04 -21.90 -0.92
C THR A 41 13.93 -20.38 -0.94
N LEU A 42 14.14 -19.76 0.23
CA LEU A 42 14.16 -18.30 0.35
C LEU A 42 15.60 -17.82 0.45
N GLU A 43 15.87 -16.72 -0.20
CA GLU A 43 17.15 -16.03 -0.13
C GLU A 43 17.36 -15.47 1.29
N ASP A 44 18.56 -15.68 1.84
CA ASP A 44 18.91 -15.09 3.12
C ASP A 44 19.03 -13.55 2.98
N PRO A 45 18.28 -12.75 3.75
CA PRO A 45 18.37 -11.29 3.69
C PRO A 45 19.77 -10.77 4.01
N LEU A 46 20.58 -11.54 4.76
CA LEU A 46 21.95 -11.20 5.15
C LEU A 46 23.03 -11.76 4.22
N THR A 47 22.65 -12.14 3.00
CA THR A 47 23.59 -12.63 1.98
C THR A 47 23.40 -11.86 0.69
N PHE A 48 24.49 -11.27 0.17
CA PHE A 48 24.49 -10.60 -1.13
C PHE A 48 24.26 -11.59 -2.28
N VAL A 49 23.88 -11.09 -3.45
CA VAL A 49 23.67 -11.95 -4.64
C VAL A 49 24.94 -12.73 -5.04
N ASP A 50 26.12 -12.18 -4.78
CA ASP A 50 27.41 -12.83 -5.02
C ASP A 50 27.79 -13.89 -3.97
N GLY A 51 26.93 -14.14 -2.97
CA GLY A 51 27.15 -15.09 -1.87
C GLY A 51 27.91 -14.51 -0.67
N THR A 52 28.40 -13.28 -0.72
CA THR A 52 29.08 -12.62 0.39
C THR A 52 28.09 -12.36 1.54
N LYS A 53 28.53 -12.56 2.79
CA LYS A 53 27.71 -12.32 3.98
C LYS A 53 27.75 -10.86 4.42
N VAL A 54 26.61 -10.38 4.88
CA VAL A 54 26.50 -9.10 5.59
C VAL A 54 27.16 -9.24 6.95
N ALA A 55 28.23 -8.49 7.20
CA ALA A 55 29.04 -8.58 8.43
C ALA A 55 28.99 -7.30 9.27
N SER A 56 28.51 -6.19 8.73
CA SER A 56 28.47 -4.89 9.39
C SER A 56 27.19 -4.11 9.04
N PRO A 57 26.80 -3.09 9.85
CA PRO A 57 25.70 -2.18 9.48
C PRO A 57 25.92 -1.49 8.11
N ALA A 58 27.19 -1.21 7.74
CA ALA A 58 27.51 -0.66 6.41
C ALA A 58 27.24 -1.67 5.29
N ASP A 59 27.51 -2.95 5.51
CA ASP A 59 27.17 -4.01 4.57
C ASP A 59 25.65 -4.15 4.47
N TRP A 60 24.93 -4.07 5.59
CA TRP A 60 23.46 -4.06 5.54
C TRP A 60 22.91 -2.92 4.68
N ALA A 61 23.45 -1.71 4.84
CA ALA A 61 23.03 -0.59 4.00
C ALA A 61 23.31 -0.84 2.50
N ARG A 62 24.40 -1.54 2.14
CA ARG A 62 24.69 -1.96 0.76
C ARG A 62 23.70 -3.04 0.30
N ARG A 63 23.47 -4.07 1.15
CA ARG A 63 22.54 -5.17 0.85
C ARG A 63 21.12 -4.67 0.65
N ARG A 64 20.68 -3.73 1.49
CA ARG A 64 19.39 -3.07 1.34
C ARG A 64 19.24 -2.38 -0.03
N ARG A 65 20.26 -1.65 -0.49
CA ARG A 65 20.25 -1.04 -1.84
C ARG A 65 20.23 -2.09 -2.94
N GLU A 66 20.96 -3.19 -2.79
CA GLU A 66 20.92 -4.31 -3.73
C GLU A 66 19.51 -4.92 -3.81
N ILE A 67 18.86 -5.18 -2.68
CA ILE A 67 17.47 -5.66 -2.62
C ILE A 67 16.54 -4.70 -3.37
N LEU A 68 16.60 -3.41 -3.07
CA LEU A 68 15.74 -2.42 -3.73
C LEU A 68 16.01 -2.34 -5.24
N GLY A 69 17.27 -2.49 -5.66
CA GLY A 69 17.66 -2.58 -7.07
C GLY A 69 17.04 -3.79 -7.77
N ILE A 70 16.98 -4.94 -7.10
CA ILE A 70 16.33 -6.15 -7.63
C ILE A 70 14.84 -5.88 -7.84
N PHE A 71 14.13 -5.36 -6.83
CA PHE A 71 12.70 -5.05 -6.95
C PHE A 71 12.41 -3.97 -8.00
N ALA A 72 13.29 -2.99 -8.13
CA ALA A 72 13.17 -1.98 -9.19
C ALA A 72 13.32 -2.57 -10.59
N LYS A 73 14.27 -3.47 -10.78
CA LYS A 73 14.53 -4.10 -12.07
C LYS A 73 13.49 -5.17 -12.43
N GLU A 74 13.06 -5.96 -11.45
CA GLU A 74 12.36 -7.20 -11.69
C GLU A 74 10.85 -7.13 -11.46
N MET A 75 10.36 -6.12 -10.70
CA MET A 75 8.96 -6.14 -10.26
C MET A 75 8.23 -4.78 -10.36
N PHE A 76 8.71 -3.75 -9.66
CA PHE A 76 7.98 -2.49 -9.54
C PHE A 76 8.44 -1.38 -10.49
N GLY A 77 9.47 -1.66 -11.30
CA GLY A 77 10.09 -0.69 -12.17
C GLY A 77 11.00 0.30 -11.42
N GLN A 78 11.76 1.05 -12.19
CA GLN A 78 12.70 2.03 -11.65
C GLN A 78 11.98 3.08 -10.80
N GLU A 79 12.66 3.54 -9.77
CA GLU A 79 12.14 4.62 -8.94
C GLU A 79 12.02 5.91 -9.77
N PRO A 80 10.87 6.61 -9.69
CA PRO A 80 10.74 7.90 -10.36
C PRO A 80 11.77 8.91 -9.85
N PRO A 81 12.24 9.82 -10.70
CA PRO A 81 13.16 10.85 -10.26
C PRO A 81 12.55 11.78 -9.22
N ALA A 82 13.40 12.42 -8.43
CA ALA A 82 12.96 13.48 -7.54
C ALA A 82 12.23 14.57 -8.34
N PRO A 83 11.19 15.22 -7.79
CA PRO A 83 10.51 16.30 -8.48
C PRO A 83 11.45 17.51 -8.65
N GLU A 84 11.25 18.30 -9.71
CA GLU A 84 11.98 19.54 -9.94
C GLU A 84 11.81 20.51 -8.74
N ALA A 85 10.58 20.61 -8.24
CA ALA A 85 10.23 21.38 -7.05
C ALA A 85 9.07 20.71 -6.32
N VAL A 86 8.88 21.05 -5.03
CA VAL A 86 7.67 20.70 -4.26
C VAL A 86 7.04 22.01 -3.79
N VAL A 87 6.09 22.51 -4.58
CA VAL A 87 5.33 23.73 -4.31
C VAL A 87 4.01 23.35 -3.66
N VAL A 88 3.76 23.84 -2.45
CA VAL A 88 2.58 23.52 -1.66
C VAL A 88 1.80 24.78 -1.37
N GLU A 89 0.51 24.76 -1.62
CA GLU A 89 -0.42 25.84 -1.31
C GLU A 89 -1.54 25.30 -0.42
N LYS A 90 -1.75 25.95 0.73
CA LYS A 90 -2.90 25.69 1.58
C LYS A 90 -4.13 26.34 0.95
N VAL A 91 -5.05 25.56 0.44
CA VAL A 91 -6.23 26.07 -0.29
C VAL A 91 -7.44 26.24 0.61
N GLU A 92 -7.48 25.54 1.78
CA GLU A 92 -8.58 25.63 2.72
C GLU A 92 -8.14 25.18 4.13
N GLU A 93 -8.72 25.78 5.15
CA GLU A 93 -8.58 25.37 6.55
C GLU A 93 -9.87 25.64 7.33
N GLY A 94 -10.27 24.68 8.16
CA GLY A 94 -11.45 24.84 8.99
C GLY A 94 -11.54 23.80 10.11
N VAL A 95 -12.46 24.04 11.03
CA VAL A 95 -12.80 23.08 12.08
C VAL A 95 -13.70 22.01 11.48
N THR A 96 -13.46 20.76 11.85
CA THR A 96 -14.20 19.60 11.35
C THR A 96 -14.51 18.61 12.47
N LEU A 97 -15.24 17.53 12.15
CA LEU A 97 -15.56 16.44 13.09
C LEU A 97 -16.16 16.97 14.41
N ALA A 98 -17.19 17.83 14.30
CA ALA A 98 -17.87 18.44 15.44
C ALA A 98 -16.93 19.15 16.45
N GLY A 99 -15.83 19.70 15.96
CA GLY A 99 -14.87 20.43 16.80
C GLY A 99 -13.64 19.63 17.25
N PHE A 100 -13.60 18.33 16.98
CA PHE A 100 -12.48 17.47 17.38
C PHE A 100 -11.23 17.67 16.50
N GLY A 101 -11.42 18.05 15.25
CA GLY A 101 -10.33 18.15 14.28
C GLY A 101 -10.20 19.52 13.62
N ILE A 102 -9.02 19.77 13.10
CA ILE A 102 -8.74 20.80 12.11
C ILE A 102 -8.57 20.10 10.78
N ARG A 103 -9.33 20.52 9.78
CA ARG A 103 -9.18 20.13 8.39
C ARG A 103 -8.30 21.17 7.70
N ARG A 104 -7.29 20.70 6.97
CA ARG A 104 -6.52 21.51 6.02
C ARG A 104 -6.51 20.81 4.68
N GLN A 105 -6.63 21.58 3.63
CA GLN A 105 -6.50 21.07 2.27
C GLN A 105 -5.38 21.80 1.58
N TYR A 106 -4.55 21.02 0.90
CA TYR A 106 -3.37 21.51 0.21
C TYR A 106 -3.38 21.02 -1.23
N ARG A 107 -2.98 21.89 -2.16
CA ARG A 107 -2.61 21.50 -3.52
C ARG A 107 -1.11 21.52 -3.64
N MET A 108 -0.55 20.45 -4.18
CA MET A 108 0.88 20.26 -4.33
C MET A 108 1.24 20.07 -5.80
N TRP A 109 2.14 20.90 -6.31
CA TRP A 109 2.73 20.81 -7.64
C TRP A 109 4.18 20.38 -7.55
N PHE A 110 4.72 19.91 -8.67
CA PHE A 110 6.04 19.30 -8.75
C PHE A 110 7.00 20.06 -9.68
N LYS A 111 6.58 21.25 -10.14
CA LYS A 111 7.38 22.24 -10.86
C LYS A 111 7.24 23.61 -10.22
N ALA A 112 8.29 24.42 -10.31
CA ALA A 112 8.34 25.74 -9.68
C ALA A 112 7.24 26.69 -10.18
N ASP A 113 6.88 26.58 -11.46
CA ASP A 113 5.84 27.37 -12.14
C ASP A 113 4.41 26.86 -11.91
N LYS A 114 4.25 25.81 -11.11
CA LYS A 114 2.97 25.12 -10.84
C LYS A 114 2.31 24.51 -12.09
N SER A 115 3.06 24.31 -13.18
CA SER A 115 2.55 23.64 -14.37
C SER A 115 2.50 22.13 -14.21
N GLY A 116 1.62 21.45 -14.99
CA GLY A 116 1.49 19.99 -14.98
C GLY A 116 0.60 19.46 -13.87
N PRO A 117 0.69 18.15 -13.56
CA PRO A 117 -0.16 17.51 -12.60
C PRO A 117 0.07 18.01 -11.17
N ALA A 118 -1.02 18.03 -10.38
CA ALA A 118 -1.01 18.36 -8.97
C ALA A 118 -1.69 17.25 -8.16
N ILE A 119 -1.37 17.17 -6.88
CA ILE A 119 -2.04 16.27 -5.93
C ILE A 119 -2.73 17.11 -4.86
N ASP A 120 -4.03 16.82 -4.63
CA ASP A 120 -4.83 17.45 -3.61
C ASP A 120 -4.79 16.61 -2.32
N TRP A 121 -4.18 17.16 -1.29
CA TRP A 121 -4.01 16.52 0.00
C TRP A 121 -5.06 17.00 1.00
N LEU A 122 -5.67 16.05 1.73
CA LEU A 122 -6.44 16.33 2.94
C LEU A 122 -5.59 15.99 4.16
N VAL A 123 -5.50 16.95 5.07
CA VAL A 123 -4.83 16.78 6.36
C VAL A 123 -5.85 16.97 7.48
N LEU A 124 -5.95 15.99 8.36
CA LEU A 124 -6.76 16.05 9.56
C LEU A 124 -5.84 16.08 10.79
N LEU A 125 -5.95 17.13 11.59
CA LEU A 125 -5.12 17.36 12.77
C LEU A 125 -5.97 17.30 14.04
N PRO A 126 -5.45 16.73 15.14
CA PRO A 126 -6.12 16.79 16.44
C PRO A 126 -6.10 18.23 16.96
N ARG A 127 -7.29 18.81 17.19
CA ARG A 127 -7.40 20.22 17.57
C ARG A 127 -6.81 20.54 18.96
N TRP A 128 -6.83 19.57 19.84
CA TRP A 128 -6.44 19.72 21.24
C TRP A 128 -5.13 19.03 21.60
N ALA A 129 -4.33 18.65 20.62
CA ALA A 129 -3.07 18.00 20.87
C ALA A 129 -2.10 18.92 21.63
N LYS A 130 -1.48 18.39 22.69
CA LYS A 130 -0.47 19.07 23.48
C LYS A 130 0.96 18.90 22.94
N LYS A 131 1.16 17.90 22.08
CA LYS A 131 2.41 17.56 21.40
C LYS A 131 2.14 17.42 19.90
N PRO A 132 3.14 17.57 19.03
CA PRO A 132 2.98 17.25 17.63
C PRO A 132 2.44 15.83 17.41
N ALA A 133 1.44 15.72 16.55
CA ALA A 133 0.77 14.45 16.25
C ALA A 133 1.64 13.56 15.33
N LEU A 134 1.54 12.23 15.48
CA LEU A 134 2.19 11.30 14.56
C LEU A 134 1.39 11.22 13.26
N PRO A 135 1.98 11.55 12.09
CA PRO A 135 1.24 11.51 10.84
C PRO A 135 1.14 10.08 10.28
N ILE A 136 -0.08 9.63 10.05
CA ILE A 136 -0.37 8.47 9.22
C ILE A 136 -0.58 8.98 7.80
N ILE A 137 0.27 8.55 6.88
CA ILE A 137 0.27 8.96 5.47
C ILE A 137 -0.24 7.80 4.64
N PHE A 138 -1.35 8.00 3.92
CA PHE A 138 -1.95 6.96 3.10
C PHE A 138 -2.67 7.53 1.88
N LEU A 139 -2.84 6.71 0.85
CA LEU A 139 -3.69 7.05 -0.28
C LEU A 139 -5.07 6.42 -0.08
N ASN A 140 -6.12 7.11 -0.51
CA ASN A 140 -7.50 6.65 -0.47
C ASN A 140 -8.03 6.31 -1.86
N TYR A 141 -9.09 5.49 -1.91
CA TYR A 141 -9.66 4.97 -3.16
C TYR A 141 -10.69 5.87 -3.80
N GLY A 142 -11.53 6.48 -3.01
CA GLY A 142 -12.74 7.11 -3.50
C GLY A 142 -12.68 8.63 -3.56
N GLY A 143 -11.60 9.22 -3.09
CA GLY A 143 -11.44 10.67 -2.96
C GLY A 143 -11.55 11.15 -1.51
N ASN A 144 -10.93 12.27 -1.24
CA ASN A 144 -10.84 12.82 0.13
C ASN A 144 -12.20 13.08 0.77
N TYR A 145 -13.21 13.44 -0.02
CA TYR A 145 -14.58 13.71 0.43
C TYR A 145 -15.31 12.47 0.99
N GLU A 146 -14.84 11.27 0.69
CA GLU A 146 -15.47 10.05 1.22
C GLU A 146 -15.05 9.74 2.66
N LEU A 147 -13.97 10.33 3.14
CA LEU A 147 -13.39 9.99 4.43
C LEU A 147 -14.14 10.64 5.60
N ILE A 148 -14.67 11.83 5.42
CA ILE A 148 -15.40 12.55 6.46
C ILE A 148 -16.64 13.26 5.88
N ARG A 149 -17.71 13.37 6.71
CA ARG A 149 -18.92 14.14 6.36
C ARG A 149 -18.69 15.62 6.54
N ASP A 150 -17.94 16.21 5.63
CA ASP A 150 -17.65 17.63 5.65
C ASP A 150 -17.78 18.22 4.25
N LYS A 151 -18.74 19.13 4.06
CA LYS A 151 -19.03 19.75 2.77
C LYS A 151 -17.92 20.64 2.23
N GLN A 152 -17.00 21.06 3.09
CA GLN A 152 -15.85 21.87 2.71
C GLN A 152 -14.72 21.05 2.08
N VAL A 153 -14.75 19.70 2.20
CA VAL A 153 -13.77 18.87 1.51
C VAL A 153 -13.98 18.95 0.01
N VAL A 154 -12.96 19.42 -0.70
CA VAL A 154 -12.97 19.61 -2.14
C VAL A 154 -13.17 18.27 -2.86
N THR A 155 -13.98 18.30 -3.91
CA THR A 155 -14.25 17.17 -4.79
C THR A 155 -13.66 17.46 -6.15
N PRO A 156 -12.39 17.12 -6.37
CA PRO A 156 -11.77 17.35 -7.67
C PRO A 156 -12.43 16.47 -8.74
N ASP A 157 -12.50 16.99 -9.95
CA ASP A 157 -12.91 16.22 -11.12
C ASP A 157 -11.76 15.29 -11.53
N MET A 158 -11.90 14.02 -11.18
CA MET A 158 -10.91 12.99 -11.52
C MET A 158 -11.60 11.66 -11.81
N TRP A 159 -10.96 10.85 -12.64
CA TRP A 159 -11.44 9.51 -12.90
C TRP A 159 -11.09 8.56 -11.74
N ILE A 160 -12.07 7.79 -11.28
CA ILE A 160 -11.88 6.79 -10.23
C ILE A 160 -12.42 5.44 -10.73
N ALA A 161 -11.58 4.39 -10.66
CA ALA A 161 -11.91 3.06 -11.18
C ALA A 161 -13.24 2.49 -10.65
N LEU A 162 -13.50 2.71 -9.37
CA LEU A 162 -14.71 2.24 -8.70
C LEU A 162 -15.93 3.13 -8.94
N ARG A 163 -15.77 4.28 -9.65
CA ARG A 163 -16.80 5.29 -9.87
C ARG A 163 -16.65 5.95 -11.23
N PRO A 164 -17.13 5.27 -12.28
CA PRO A 164 -16.97 5.75 -13.65
C PRO A 164 -17.57 7.14 -13.94
N ALA A 165 -18.51 7.59 -13.10
CA ALA A 165 -19.22 8.86 -13.31
C ALA A 165 -18.42 10.10 -12.84
N HIS A 166 -17.25 9.96 -12.27
CA HIS A 166 -16.30 11.04 -11.91
C HIS A 166 -16.83 12.15 -10.99
N LYS A 167 -18.02 12.01 -10.43
CA LYS A 167 -18.62 13.08 -9.64
C LYS A 167 -18.86 12.61 -8.22
N CYS A 168 -18.48 13.46 -7.26
CA CYS A 168 -18.97 13.33 -5.91
C CYS A 168 -20.49 13.49 -5.92
N VAL A 169 -21.20 12.48 -5.48
CA VAL A 169 -22.58 12.62 -5.08
C VAL A 169 -22.61 12.85 -3.58
N GLU A 170 -23.51 13.72 -3.12
CA GLU A 170 -23.59 14.11 -1.71
C GLU A 170 -23.76 12.90 -0.78
N GLU A 171 -24.45 11.86 -1.23
CA GLU A 171 -24.62 10.58 -0.52
C GLU A 171 -23.32 9.80 -0.27
N LEU A 172 -22.27 10.08 -1.05
CA LEU A 172 -20.95 9.43 -0.89
C LEU A 172 -20.04 10.18 0.08
N ARG A 173 -20.42 11.41 0.43
CA ARG A 173 -19.62 12.25 1.31
C ARG A 173 -19.60 11.68 2.72
N GLY A 174 -18.40 11.38 3.21
CA GLY A 174 -18.18 10.76 4.51
C GLY A 174 -18.57 9.28 4.57
N ARG A 175 -18.68 8.60 3.41
CA ARG A 175 -19.07 7.18 3.34
C ARG A 175 -18.19 6.29 4.21
N TYR A 176 -16.88 6.54 4.21
CA TYR A 176 -15.92 5.77 5.00
C TYR A 176 -15.72 6.30 6.42
N GLY A 177 -16.19 7.50 6.69
CA GLY A 177 -16.17 8.09 8.03
C GLY A 177 -17.40 7.75 8.87
N ASP A 178 -18.36 6.99 8.33
CA ASP A 178 -19.52 6.54 9.07
C ASP A 178 -19.19 5.32 9.91
N MET A 179 -19.23 5.48 11.23
CA MET A 179 -18.97 4.39 12.18
C MET A 179 -19.97 3.23 12.07
N ASN A 180 -21.06 3.38 11.32
CA ASN A 180 -22.03 2.33 11.05
C ASN A 180 -21.74 1.55 9.75
N SER A 181 -20.72 1.93 8.99
CA SER A 181 -20.28 1.19 7.81
C SER A 181 -19.41 0.00 8.24
N VAL A 182 -19.93 -1.21 8.05
CA VAL A 182 -19.25 -2.46 8.48
C VAL A 182 -18.04 -2.79 7.59
N GLU A 183 -17.99 -2.29 6.36
CA GLU A 183 -16.99 -2.69 5.36
C GLU A 183 -15.76 -1.77 5.32
N PHE A 184 -15.93 -0.47 5.61
CA PHE A 184 -14.85 0.51 5.53
C PHE A 184 -15.04 1.55 6.63
N VAL A 185 -14.53 1.25 7.81
CA VAL A 185 -14.55 2.19 8.91
C VAL A 185 -13.32 3.08 8.86
N PHE A 186 -13.54 4.38 8.77
CA PHE A 186 -12.51 5.39 8.90
C PHE A 186 -12.77 6.22 10.16
N PRO A 187 -12.33 5.76 11.35
CA PRO A 187 -12.69 6.35 12.62
C PRO A 187 -11.83 7.58 12.94
N ALA A 188 -11.99 8.65 12.14
CA ALA A 188 -11.17 9.87 12.25
C ALA A 188 -11.16 10.44 13.67
N HIS A 189 -12.31 10.44 14.38
CA HIS A 189 -12.37 10.90 15.77
C HIS A 189 -11.44 10.10 16.69
N MET A 190 -11.44 8.77 16.59
CA MET A 190 -10.61 7.91 17.41
C MET A 190 -9.12 8.13 17.10
N ILE A 191 -8.77 8.23 15.82
CA ILE A 191 -7.39 8.43 15.36
C ILE A 191 -6.86 9.77 15.90
N LEU A 192 -7.62 10.86 15.72
CA LEU A 192 -7.23 12.18 16.23
C LEU A 192 -7.18 12.22 17.76
N ALA A 193 -8.15 11.60 18.45
CA ALA A 193 -8.18 11.53 19.92
C ALA A 193 -6.95 10.83 20.51
N ARG A 194 -6.37 9.87 19.78
CA ARG A 194 -5.12 9.19 20.16
C ARG A 194 -3.85 9.98 19.80
N GLY A 195 -3.97 11.20 19.29
CA GLY A 195 -2.83 12.06 18.98
C GLY A 195 -2.14 11.75 17.65
N TYR A 196 -2.84 11.10 16.72
CA TYR A 196 -2.39 10.91 15.35
C TYR A 196 -2.98 11.99 14.44
N ALA A 197 -2.25 12.34 13.40
CA ALA A 197 -2.73 13.13 12.29
C ALA A 197 -2.93 12.22 11.06
N LEU A 198 -3.77 12.64 10.13
CA LEU A 198 -4.00 11.93 8.87
C LEU A 198 -3.57 12.82 7.71
N VAL A 199 -2.79 12.28 6.81
CA VAL A 199 -2.34 12.95 5.57
C VAL A 199 -2.72 12.03 4.41
N THR A 200 -3.66 12.44 3.57
CA THR A 200 -4.20 11.56 2.54
C THR A 200 -4.51 12.28 1.24
N ALA A 201 -4.41 11.55 0.13
CA ALA A 201 -4.82 11.97 -1.19
C ALA A 201 -5.46 10.80 -1.95
N CYS A 202 -6.23 11.08 -3.00
CA CYS A 202 -6.76 10.03 -3.85
C CYS A 202 -5.69 9.45 -4.77
N TYR A 203 -5.52 8.13 -4.74
CA TYR A 203 -4.52 7.42 -5.55
C TYR A 203 -4.74 7.62 -7.06
N ALA A 204 -6.01 7.75 -7.48
CA ALA A 204 -6.37 7.92 -8.89
C ALA A 204 -5.95 9.29 -9.45
N GLN A 205 -5.75 10.30 -8.59
CA GLN A 205 -5.19 11.59 -8.98
C GLN A 205 -3.69 11.48 -9.27
N VAL A 206 -3.01 10.55 -8.63
CA VAL A 206 -1.59 10.25 -8.88
C VAL A 206 -1.42 9.54 -10.22
N SER A 207 -2.15 8.43 -10.39
CA SER A 207 -2.17 7.61 -11.61
C SER A 207 -3.47 6.82 -11.65
N PRO A 208 -4.23 6.87 -12.76
CA PRO A 208 -5.45 6.09 -12.91
C PRO A 208 -5.20 4.59 -12.81
N ASP A 209 -6.04 3.89 -12.05
CA ASP A 209 -5.94 2.44 -11.85
C ASP A 209 -6.67 1.68 -12.97
N VAL A 210 -6.13 1.72 -14.16
CA VAL A 210 -6.67 1.11 -15.38
C VAL A 210 -5.68 0.08 -15.90
N SER A 211 -6.06 -1.21 -15.85
CA SER A 211 -5.23 -2.25 -16.48
C SER A 211 -5.32 -2.14 -18.01
N PRO A 212 -4.19 -1.96 -18.71
CA PRO A 212 -4.19 -2.00 -20.15
C PRO A 212 -4.50 -3.40 -20.68
N ASN A 213 -4.94 -3.50 -21.93
CA ASN A 213 -5.10 -4.74 -22.64
C ASN A 213 -3.75 -5.47 -22.84
N ALA A 214 -3.79 -6.71 -23.34
CA ALA A 214 -2.57 -7.49 -23.55
C ALA A 214 -1.62 -6.88 -24.63
N ASP A 215 -2.17 -6.10 -25.55
CA ASP A 215 -1.44 -5.35 -26.59
C ASP A 215 -0.94 -3.98 -26.11
N GLY A 216 -1.18 -3.63 -24.84
CA GLY A 216 -0.80 -2.35 -24.25
C GLY A 216 -1.81 -1.23 -24.50
N SER A 217 -2.84 -1.44 -25.29
CA SER A 217 -3.90 -0.44 -25.52
C SER A 217 -4.73 -0.20 -24.27
N VAL A 218 -5.26 1.01 -24.11
CA VAL A 218 -6.15 1.37 -23.00
C VAL A 218 -7.58 1.04 -23.37
N PRO A 219 -8.37 0.36 -22.49
CA PRO A 219 -9.79 0.12 -22.74
C PRO A 219 -10.53 1.42 -23.04
N GLY A 220 -11.38 1.39 -24.08
CA GLY A 220 -12.07 2.58 -24.59
C GLY A 220 -12.77 3.42 -23.51
N GLY A 221 -12.66 4.73 -23.59
CA GLY A 221 -13.28 5.69 -22.68
C GLY A 221 -12.63 5.79 -21.29
N LYS A 222 -11.52 5.09 -21.05
CA LYS A 222 -10.76 5.16 -19.78
C LYS A 222 -9.46 5.96 -19.97
N PRO A 223 -8.97 6.66 -18.93
CA PRO A 223 -7.68 7.32 -19.00
C PRO A 223 -6.53 6.30 -19.02
N SER A 224 -5.39 6.73 -19.53
CA SER A 224 -4.17 5.93 -19.48
C SER A 224 -3.70 5.76 -18.03
N PRO A 225 -3.26 4.55 -17.61
CA PRO A 225 -2.59 4.38 -16.34
C PRO A 225 -1.25 5.13 -16.26
N TRP A 226 -0.73 5.56 -17.41
CA TRP A 226 0.52 6.32 -17.56
C TRP A 226 0.29 7.82 -17.71
N SER A 227 -0.79 8.36 -17.12
CA SER A 227 -1.10 9.78 -17.01
C SER A 227 -1.01 10.25 -15.55
N GLY A 228 -1.36 11.49 -15.26
CA GLY A 228 -1.18 12.09 -13.95
C GLY A 228 0.28 12.39 -13.68
N VAL A 229 0.86 11.91 -12.58
CA VAL A 229 2.25 12.19 -12.24
C VAL A 229 3.27 11.64 -13.27
N PHE A 230 2.87 10.69 -14.11
CA PHE A 230 3.73 10.22 -15.21
C PHE A 230 4.06 11.31 -16.21
N ASP A 231 3.24 12.37 -16.32
CA ASP A 231 3.51 13.52 -17.19
C ASP A 231 4.68 14.40 -16.69
N LEU A 232 5.16 14.14 -15.46
CA LEU A 232 6.35 14.80 -14.89
C LEU A 232 7.66 14.15 -15.34
N TRP A 233 7.60 12.91 -15.82
CA TRP A 233 8.78 12.09 -16.07
C TRP A 233 9.00 11.88 -17.57
N PRO A 234 10.21 11.45 -17.97
CA PRO A 234 10.45 11.04 -19.33
C PRO A 234 9.43 9.97 -19.78
N LYS A 235 9.06 10.03 -21.04
CA LYS A 235 8.14 9.03 -21.62
C LYS A 235 8.69 7.62 -21.39
N ARG A 236 7.79 6.69 -21.14
CA ARG A 236 8.12 5.28 -21.00
C ARG A 236 8.82 4.78 -22.25
N ASP A 237 9.94 4.11 -22.08
CA ASP A 237 10.70 3.50 -23.17
C ASP A 237 10.13 2.09 -23.44
N PRO A 238 9.55 1.83 -24.62
CA PRO A 238 8.99 0.51 -24.94
C PRO A 238 10.05 -0.59 -25.05
N ALA A 239 11.33 -0.22 -25.20
CA ALA A 239 12.44 -1.19 -25.22
C ALA A 239 12.88 -1.64 -23.81
N ARG A 240 12.40 -0.97 -22.75
CA ARG A 240 12.71 -1.31 -21.35
C ARG A 240 11.61 -2.14 -20.75
N ASP A 241 11.99 -3.16 -20.03
CA ASP A 241 11.09 -4.03 -19.26
C ASP A 241 10.99 -3.65 -17.77
N ASP A 242 11.73 -2.60 -17.33
CA ASP A 242 11.78 -2.07 -15.97
C ASP A 242 11.27 -0.62 -15.84
N ASN A 243 10.39 -0.17 -16.74
CA ASN A 243 9.74 1.12 -16.59
C ASN A 243 8.94 1.22 -15.28
N THR A 244 8.92 2.42 -14.68
CA THR A 244 8.10 2.73 -13.50
C THR A 244 6.65 2.26 -13.69
N THR A 245 6.07 1.72 -12.62
CA THR A 245 4.71 1.16 -12.59
C THR A 245 3.75 2.08 -11.82
N SER A 246 2.44 1.80 -11.89
CA SER A 246 1.46 2.57 -11.10
C SER A 246 1.70 2.40 -9.59
N ILE A 247 2.06 1.19 -9.09
CA ILE A 247 2.48 1.03 -7.68
C ILE A 247 3.72 1.87 -7.38
N GLY A 248 4.69 1.95 -8.30
CA GLY A 248 5.86 2.81 -8.17
C GLY A 248 5.50 4.30 -8.08
N ALA A 249 4.55 4.75 -8.89
CA ALA A 249 4.04 6.12 -8.89
C ALA A 249 3.26 6.45 -7.60
N TRP A 250 2.39 5.53 -7.15
CA TRP A 250 1.65 5.70 -5.89
C TRP A 250 2.60 5.71 -4.67
N ALA A 251 3.65 4.88 -4.69
CA ALA A 251 4.68 4.88 -3.64
C ALA A 251 5.45 6.20 -3.60
N TRP A 252 5.81 6.74 -4.78
CA TRP A 252 6.41 8.07 -4.89
C TRP A 252 5.51 9.16 -4.30
N ALA A 253 4.19 9.08 -4.54
CA ALA A 253 3.25 10.05 -3.99
C ALA A 253 3.18 9.99 -2.46
N LEU A 254 3.29 8.82 -1.82
CA LEU A 254 3.38 8.72 -0.36
C LEU A 254 4.58 9.48 0.19
N SER A 255 5.74 9.43 -0.47
CA SER A 255 6.89 10.26 -0.12
C SER A 255 6.62 11.76 -0.28
N ARG A 256 5.79 12.15 -1.24
CA ARG A 256 5.33 13.56 -1.39
C ARG A 256 4.39 13.96 -0.25
N GLY A 257 3.53 13.04 0.22
CA GLY A 257 2.74 13.25 1.43
C GLY A 257 3.62 13.45 2.68
N LEU A 258 4.74 12.74 2.75
CA LEU A 258 5.74 12.95 3.80
C LEU A 258 6.44 14.32 3.68
N ASP A 259 6.76 14.78 2.46
CA ASP A 259 7.28 16.13 2.25
C ASP A 259 6.29 17.20 2.72
N LEU A 260 4.98 16.99 2.53
CA LEU A 260 3.94 17.86 3.09
C LEU A 260 3.95 17.82 4.62
N ALA A 261 4.03 16.64 5.22
CA ALA A 261 4.04 16.48 6.68
C ALA A 261 5.21 17.27 7.31
N TYR A 262 6.38 17.29 6.69
CA TYR A 262 7.53 18.10 7.13
C TYR A 262 7.29 19.63 7.10
N LYS A 263 6.26 20.09 6.39
CA LYS A 263 5.88 21.52 6.32
C LYS A 263 4.78 21.90 7.34
N ILE A 264 4.27 20.94 8.12
CA ILE A 264 3.17 21.15 9.07
C ILE A 264 3.73 21.07 10.49
N PRO A 265 3.81 22.21 11.21
CA PRO A 265 4.44 22.25 12.54
C PRO A 265 3.74 21.39 13.60
N GLU A 266 2.44 21.12 13.43
CA GLU A 266 1.64 20.35 14.38
C GLU A 266 1.82 18.84 14.27
N VAL A 267 2.66 18.36 13.32
CA VAL A 267 2.97 16.93 13.18
C VAL A 267 4.45 16.65 13.39
N ASP A 268 4.76 15.51 13.99
CA ASP A 268 6.13 14.99 14.07
C ASP A 268 6.43 14.10 12.83
N ALA A 269 6.82 14.74 11.75
CA ALA A 269 7.09 14.06 10.49
C ALA A 269 8.24 13.04 10.57
N LYS A 270 9.12 13.13 11.56
CA LYS A 270 10.17 12.12 11.78
C LYS A 270 9.63 10.78 12.27
N LYS A 271 8.40 10.79 12.78
CA LYS A 271 7.66 9.61 13.28
C LYS A 271 6.55 9.19 12.30
N ALA A 272 6.66 9.54 11.02
CA ALA A 272 5.65 9.26 10.00
C ALA A 272 5.45 7.77 9.75
N ILE A 273 4.19 7.40 9.56
CA ILE A 273 3.73 6.03 9.31
C ILE A 273 3.17 5.95 7.90
N ALA A 274 3.74 5.09 7.06
CA ALA A 274 3.13 4.74 5.78
C ALA A 274 2.06 3.67 6.00
N ALA A 275 0.83 3.89 5.52
CA ALA A 275 -0.25 2.93 5.67
C ALA A 275 -1.03 2.75 4.37
N GLY A 276 -1.68 1.60 4.22
CA GLY A 276 -2.55 1.32 3.08
C GLY A 276 -3.07 -0.11 3.12
N TYR A 277 -4.15 -0.39 2.39
CA TYR A 277 -4.65 -1.76 2.27
C TYR A 277 -4.78 -2.19 0.82
N SER A 278 -4.78 -3.51 0.56
CA SER A 278 -4.84 -4.08 -0.78
C SER A 278 -3.67 -3.56 -1.64
N ARG A 279 -3.90 -3.13 -2.87
CA ARG A 279 -2.89 -2.50 -3.75
C ARG A 279 -2.21 -1.30 -3.12
N LEU A 280 -2.91 -0.54 -2.28
CA LEU A 280 -2.31 0.58 -1.55
C LEU A 280 -1.51 0.13 -0.32
N GLY A 281 -1.73 -1.09 0.17
CA GLY A 281 -0.85 -1.76 1.13
C GLY A 281 0.49 -2.16 0.50
N LYS A 282 0.46 -2.74 -0.72
CA LYS A 282 1.67 -2.96 -1.55
C LYS A 282 2.43 -1.64 -1.78
N THR A 283 1.67 -0.56 -2.05
CA THR A 283 2.20 0.79 -2.24
C THR A 283 2.89 1.33 -0.99
N ALA A 284 2.26 1.18 0.18
CA ALA A 284 2.82 1.63 1.47
C ALA A 284 4.11 0.88 1.79
N LEU A 285 4.14 -0.45 1.56
CA LEU A 285 5.33 -1.27 1.73
C LEU A 285 6.48 -0.77 0.85
N LEU A 286 6.22 -0.56 -0.45
CA LEU A 286 7.24 -0.08 -1.39
C LEU A 286 7.71 1.33 -1.04
N ALA A 287 6.80 2.25 -0.66
CA ALA A 287 7.14 3.60 -0.26
C ALA A 287 8.06 3.61 0.96
N ALA A 288 7.71 2.86 2.01
CA ALA A 288 8.54 2.76 3.21
C ALA A 288 9.88 2.05 2.91
N ALA A 289 9.90 1.09 2.00
CA ALA A 289 11.15 0.45 1.57
C ALA A 289 12.10 1.44 0.87
N ARG A 290 11.58 2.30 0.00
CA ARG A 290 12.36 3.31 -0.74
C ARG A 290 12.74 4.53 0.10
N ASP A 291 11.82 5.01 0.93
CA ASP A 291 11.98 6.25 1.70
C ASP A 291 12.21 5.95 3.20
N GLU A 292 13.45 6.05 3.63
CA GLU A 292 13.87 5.75 5.02
C GLU A 292 13.34 6.75 6.05
N ARG A 293 12.74 7.85 5.63
CA ARG A 293 12.12 8.84 6.53
C ARG A 293 10.83 8.35 7.18
N PHE A 294 10.17 7.32 6.63
CA PHE A 294 9.08 6.64 7.31
C PHE A 294 9.60 5.85 8.49
N ALA A 295 9.10 6.14 9.69
CA ALA A 295 9.47 5.43 10.93
C ALA A 295 8.78 4.06 11.06
N ALA A 296 7.57 3.94 10.50
CA ALA A 296 6.80 2.71 10.48
C ALA A 296 6.07 2.50 9.15
N CYS A 297 5.65 1.27 8.92
CA CYS A 297 4.84 0.89 7.76
C CYS A 297 3.74 -0.10 8.19
N VAL A 298 2.51 0.15 7.78
CA VAL A 298 1.38 -0.74 8.06
C VAL A 298 0.71 -1.18 6.76
N PRO A 299 1.28 -2.19 6.07
CA PRO A 299 0.68 -2.82 4.91
C PRO A 299 -0.43 -3.75 5.37
N ASN A 300 -1.67 -3.46 4.98
CA ASN A 300 -2.85 -4.22 5.35
C ASN A 300 -3.39 -4.97 4.14
N GLN A 301 -3.66 -6.28 4.30
CA GLN A 301 -4.33 -7.12 3.29
C GLN A 301 -3.69 -6.99 1.90
N THR A 302 -2.39 -7.15 1.84
CA THR A 302 -1.66 -6.80 0.62
C THR A 302 -1.91 -7.75 -0.54
N GLY A 303 -2.14 -9.04 -0.27
CA GLY A 303 -2.22 -10.06 -1.32
C GLY A 303 -0.93 -10.20 -2.11
N GLY A 304 -0.98 -10.97 -3.17
CA GLY A 304 0.17 -11.26 -4.03
C GLY A 304 0.91 -10.00 -4.49
N GLY A 305 2.23 -10.07 -4.61
CA GLY A 305 3.09 -8.92 -4.90
C GLY A 305 3.16 -7.85 -3.79
N GLY A 306 2.57 -8.16 -2.64
CA GLY A 306 2.68 -7.36 -1.42
C GLY A 306 3.56 -8.03 -0.37
N CYS A 307 2.98 -8.48 0.75
CA CYS A 307 3.71 -9.17 1.81
C CYS A 307 3.82 -10.69 1.63
N PRO A 308 2.82 -11.42 1.04
CA PRO A 308 2.90 -12.87 0.92
C PRO A 308 4.04 -13.33 0.04
N LEU A 309 4.62 -14.49 0.35
CA LEU A 309 5.67 -15.12 -0.44
C LEU A 309 5.15 -15.54 -1.82
N ALA A 310 5.68 -14.97 -2.89
CA ALA A 310 5.30 -15.29 -4.26
C ALA A 310 5.69 -16.72 -4.68
N LYS A 311 6.79 -17.26 -4.13
CA LYS A 311 7.26 -18.65 -4.37
C LYS A 311 6.29 -19.72 -3.89
N ARG A 312 5.34 -19.38 -3.02
CA ARG A 312 4.28 -20.30 -2.60
C ARG A 312 3.27 -20.59 -3.69
N ASP A 313 3.19 -19.75 -4.71
CA ASP A 313 2.23 -19.84 -5.84
C ASP A 313 0.78 -20.07 -5.34
N TRP A 314 0.37 -19.27 -4.38
CA TRP A 314 -0.90 -19.39 -3.66
C TRP A 314 -1.80 -18.20 -3.94
N GLY A 315 -3.12 -18.42 -4.06
CA GLY A 315 -4.12 -17.37 -4.15
C GLY A 315 -3.91 -16.40 -5.32
N GLU A 316 -3.68 -15.11 -5.03
CA GLU A 316 -3.30 -14.08 -6.00
C GLU A 316 -1.84 -14.31 -6.43
N ASN A 317 -1.64 -15.25 -7.33
CA ASN A 317 -0.31 -15.65 -7.77
C ASN A 317 0.25 -14.72 -8.87
N VAL A 318 1.56 -14.88 -9.16
CA VAL A 318 2.28 -14.07 -10.17
C VAL A 318 1.56 -14.04 -11.51
N ALA A 319 1.03 -15.19 -11.97
CA ALA A 319 0.31 -15.28 -13.25
C ALA A 319 -0.96 -14.40 -13.24
N THR A 320 -1.69 -14.36 -12.14
CA THR A 320 -2.85 -13.50 -11.98
C THR A 320 -2.45 -12.02 -11.99
N GLU A 321 -1.40 -11.67 -11.26
CA GLU A 321 -0.90 -10.29 -11.13
C GLU A 321 -0.49 -9.70 -12.49
N VAL A 322 0.40 -10.37 -13.22
CA VAL A 322 0.92 -9.86 -14.50
C VAL A 322 -0.10 -9.84 -15.63
N ARG A 323 -1.23 -10.53 -15.48
CA ARG A 323 -2.30 -10.57 -16.48
C ARG A 323 -3.45 -9.64 -16.17
N SER A 324 -3.85 -9.56 -14.89
CA SER A 324 -5.01 -8.78 -14.46
C SER A 324 -4.63 -7.33 -14.13
N PHE A 325 -3.39 -7.11 -13.68
CA PHE A 325 -2.91 -5.83 -13.18
C PHE A 325 -1.62 -5.38 -13.85
N ARG A 326 -1.60 -5.38 -15.20
CA ARG A 326 -0.41 -5.12 -16.02
C ARG A 326 0.29 -3.79 -15.75
N HIS A 327 -0.41 -2.83 -15.18
CA HIS A 327 0.15 -1.52 -14.82
C HIS A 327 0.76 -1.48 -13.42
N TRP A 328 0.52 -2.49 -12.58
CA TRP A 328 1.09 -2.54 -11.23
C TRP A 328 2.52 -3.06 -11.22
N TYR A 329 2.87 -3.89 -12.20
CA TYR A 329 4.17 -4.56 -12.29
C TYR A 329 4.86 -4.23 -13.61
N CYS A 330 6.19 -4.20 -13.60
CA CYS A 330 6.95 -4.00 -14.83
C CYS A 330 6.95 -5.28 -15.68
N PRO A 331 7.17 -5.18 -17.01
CA PRO A 331 7.19 -6.32 -17.92
C PRO A 331 8.15 -7.44 -17.52
N ALA A 332 9.29 -7.11 -16.88
CA ALA A 332 10.27 -8.08 -16.40
C ALA A 332 9.67 -9.12 -15.45
N TYR A 333 8.67 -8.75 -14.64
CA TYR A 333 8.05 -9.65 -13.67
C TYR A 333 7.31 -10.82 -14.33
N LYS A 334 6.88 -10.66 -15.58
CA LYS A 334 6.12 -11.68 -16.32
C LYS A 334 6.89 -12.99 -16.50
N LYS A 335 8.22 -12.96 -16.55
CA LYS A 335 9.05 -14.16 -16.74
C LYS A 335 8.86 -15.21 -15.63
N TYR A 336 8.34 -14.80 -14.48
CA TYR A 336 8.15 -15.65 -13.30
C TYR A 336 6.77 -16.33 -13.24
N GLU A 337 5.84 -16.00 -14.16
CA GLU A 337 4.44 -16.42 -14.09
C GLU A 337 4.17 -17.92 -14.14
N LYS A 338 5.09 -18.71 -14.70
CA LYS A 338 4.88 -20.16 -14.93
C LYS A 338 5.31 -21.03 -13.75
N ASP A 339 6.37 -20.65 -13.06
CA ASP A 339 6.94 -21.43 -11.97
C ASP A 339 7.71 -20.46 -11.03
N PRO A 340 6.99 -19.67 -10.23
CA PRO A 340 7.65 -18.71 -9.35
C PRO A 340 8.57 -19.38 -8.32
N ALA A 341 8.25 -20.59 -7.88
CA ALA A 341 9.05 -21.34 -6.92
C ALA A 341 10.50 -21.57 -7.40
N LYS A 342 10.69 -21.84 -8.70
CA LYS A 342 12.02 -22.08 -9.29
C LYS A 342 12.65 -20.85 -9.92
N LEU A 343 11.83 -19.99 -10.53
CA LEU A 343 12.33 -18.90 -11.36
C LEU A 343 12.68 -17.64 -10.57
N LEU A 344 11.96 -17.36 -9.48
CA LEU A 344 12.26 -16.20 -8.64
C LEU A 344 13.59 -16.36 -7.91
N THR A 345 14.46 -15.36 -8.06
CA THR A 345 15.74 -15.22 -7.34
C THR A 345 15.64 -14.23 -6.18
N PHE A 346 14.42 -13.82 -5.83
CA PHE A 346 14.06 -12.94 -4.71
C PHE A 346 12.63 -13.26 -4.30
N ASP A 347 12.18 -12.80 -3.13
CA ASP A 347 10.79 -12.89 -2.73
C ASP A 347 10.45 -11.77 -1.73
N GLN A 348 9.17 -11.57 -1.43
CA GLN A 348 8.60 -10.45 -0.70
C GLN A 348 9.22 -10.24 0.71
N HIS A 349 9.70 -11.30 1.35
CA HIS A 349 10.42 -11.20 2.62
C HIS A 349 11.67 -10.31 2.53
N LEU A 350 12.34 -10.23 1.37
CA LEU A 350 13.48 -9.33 1.18
C LEU A 350 13.02 -7.86 1.16
N LEU A 351 11.87 -7.56 0.54
CA LEU A 351 11.30 -6.21 0.55
C LEU A 351 10.91 -5.81 1.99
N LEU A 352 10.28 -6.72 2.75
CA LEU A 352 10.02 -6.52 4.18
C LEU A 352 11.32 -6.31 4.95
N ALA A 353 12.33 -7.16 4.77
CA ALA A 353 13.63 -7.05 5.44
C ALA A 353 14.28 -5.68 5.21
N SER A 354 14.10 -5.08 4.01
CA SER A 354 14.65 -3.76 3.68
C SER A 354 14.13 -2.62 4.56
N LEU A 355 13.06 -2.85 5.34
CA LEU A 355 12.56 -1.88 6.31
C LEU A 355 13.36 -1.87 7.62
N ALA A 356 14.11 -2.93 7.93
CA ALA A 356 14.90 -2.98 9.17
C ALA A 356 15.90 -1.82 9.25
N PRO A 357 16.05 -1.17 10.44
CA PRO A 357 15.47 -1.51 11.74
C PRO A 357 14.12 -0.87 12.08
N ARG A 358 13.43 -0.27 11.10
CA ARG A 358 12.15 0.44 11.27
C ARG A 358 10.99 -0.54 11.55
N LYS A 359 9.82 -0.03 11.86
CA LYS A 359 8.70 -0.80 12.42
C LYS A 359 7.62 -1.16 11.37
N PRO A 360 7.66 -2.33 10.70
CA PRO A 360 6.52 -2.82 9.93
C PRO A 360 5.54 -3.60 10.81
N PHE A 361 4.25 -3.40 10.54
CA PHE A 361 3.15 -4.18 11.09
C PHE A 361 2.26 -4.72 9.97
N VAL A 362 2.42 -5.98 9.62
CA VAL A 362 1.65 -6.64 8.57
C VAL A 362 0.31 -7.10 9.11
N GLN A 363 -0.77 -6.62 8.51
CA GLN A 363 -2.14 -7.00 8.87
C GLN A 363 -2.72 -7.91 7.79
N GLY A 364 -2.60 -9.23 8.01
CA GLY A 364 -3.05 -10.27 7.08
C GLY A 364 -4.56 -10.45 7.09
N PHE A 365 -5.14 -10.75 5.92
CA PHE A 365 -6.58 -10.98 5.76
C PHE A 365 -6.88 -12.46 5.52
N ASP A 366 -7.74 -13.05 6.36
CA ASP A 366 -8.04 -14.48 6.34
C ASP A 366 -8.96 -14.89 5.18
N VAL A 367 -8.56 -14.55 3.99
CA VAL A 367 -9.12 -15.07 2.74
C VAL A 367 -7.97 -15.70 1.97
N GLN A 368 -8.15 -16.93 1.54
CA GLN A 368 -7.12 -17.71 0.84
C GLN A 368 -6.49 -16.98 -0.36
N TRP A 369 -7.26 -16.11 -1.01
CA TRP A 369 -6.77 -15.24 -2.08
C TRP A 369 -5.58 -14.37 -1.67
N PHE A 370 -5.56 -13.90 -0.42
CA PHE A 370 -4.53 -12.99 0.11
C PHE A 370 -3.33 -13.68 0.75
N ASP A 371 -3.37 -15.01 0.91
CA ASP A 371 -2.31 -15.84 1.54
C ASP A 371 -1.77 -15.25 2.87
N PRO A 372 -2.60 -15.11 3.91
CA PRO A 372 -2.13 -14.56 5.19
C PRO A 372 -1.06 -15.43 5.87
N GLU A 373 -1.03 -16.73 5.59
CA GLU A 373 0.06 -17.60 6.04
C GLU A 373 1.38 -17.26 5.33
N GLY A 374 1.32 -16.94 4.02
CA GLY A 374 2.47 -16.47 3.26
C GLY A 374 2.98 -15.11 3.75
N GLU A 375 2.08 -14.19 4.18
CA GLU A 375 2.47 -12.93 4.83
C GLU A 375 3.21 -13.18 6.16
N TYR A 376 2.70 -14.09 7.00
CA TYR A 376 3.37 -14.48 8.24
C TYR A 376 4.76 -15.10 7.97
N LEU A 377 4.86 -16.04 7.03
CA LEU A 377 6.12 -16.68 6.68
C LEU A 377 7.14 -15.67 6.12
N ALA A 378 6.68 -14.67 5.37
CA ALA A 378 7.54 -13.59 4.89
C ALA A 378 8.08 -12.74 6.06
N CYS A 379 7.25 -12.42 7.06
CA CYS A 379 7.70 -11.74 8.28
C CYS A 379 8.75 -12.56 9.03
N LYS A 380 8.55 -13.88 9.17
CA LYS A 380 9.54 -14.79 9.79
C LYS A 380 10.86 -14.80 9.03
N ALA A 381 10.81 -14.94 7.70
CA ALA A 381 11.99 -14.97 6.85
C ALA A 381 12.74 -13.62 6.79
N ALA A 382 12.04 -12.50 6.98
CA ALA A 382 12.62 -11.17 7.05
C ALA A 382 13.30 -10.87 8.41
N SER A 383 12.87 -11.52 9.49
CA SER A 383 13.28 -11.25 10.87
C SER A 383 14.79 -11.22 11.14
N PRO A 384 15.64 -12.03 10.47
CA PRO A 384 17.10 -11.96 10.67
C PRO A 384 17.70 -10.57 10.46
N ALA A 385 17.10 -9.72 9.60
CA ALA A 385 17.57 -8.36 9.39
C ALA A 385 17.44 -7.48 10.65
N TRP A 386 16.34 -7.61 11.39
CA TRP A 386 16.16 -6.92 12.68
C TRP A 386 17.15 -7.42 13.74
N THR A 387 17.24 -8.74 13.88
CA THR A 387 18.18 -9.35 14.86
C THR A 387 19.62 -8.92 14.59
N PHE A 388 20.04 -8.91 13.34
CA PHE A 388 21.36 -8.43 12.94
C PHE A 388 21.62 -6.97 13.35
N LEU A 389 20.61 -6.12 13.31
CA LEU A 389 20.68 -4.71 13.68
C LEU A 389 20.40 -4.46 15.18
N GLY A 390 20.38 -5.50 16.01
CA GLY A 390 20.15 -5.39 17.46
C GLY A 390 18.70 -5.08 17.82
N LYS A 391 17.76 -5.39 16.91
CA LYS A 391 16.31 -5.22 17.08
C LYS A 391 15.62 -6.58 17.20
N LYS A 392 14.31 -6.58 17.46
CA LYS A 392 13.53 -7.80 17.58
C LYS A 392 12.76 -8.05 16.28
N GLY A 393 12.97 -9.23 15.68
CA GLY A 393 12.12 -9.72 14.60
C GLY A 393 10.75 -10.14 15.11
N LEU A 394 9.97 -10.81 14.24
CA LEU A 394 8.72 -11.41 14.66
C LEU A 394 8.96 -12.45 15.75
N PRO A 395 8.14 -12.47 16.82
CA PRO A 395 8.26 -13.50 17.86
C PRO A 395 8.25 -14.91 17.29
N ASP A 396 8.99 -15.82 17.94
CA ASP A 396 9.03 -17.23 17.52
C ASP A 396 7.80 -17.99 18.04
N VAL A 397 6.67 -17.69 17.44
CA VAL A 397 5.37 -18.33 17.71
C VAL A 397 4.86 -18.98 16.42
N PRO A 398 4.01 -20.01 16.48
CA PRO A 398 3.40 -20.57 15.27
C PRO A 398 2.47 -19.56 14.58
N TYR A 399 2.15 -19.82 13.31
CA TYR A 399 1.09 -19.07 12.62
C TYR A 399 -0.19 -19.11 13.45
N PRO A 400 -0.84 -17.97 13.71
CA PRO A 400 -2.00 -17.89 14.56
C PRO A 400 -3.13 -18.85 14.13
N ALA A 401 -3.56 -19.75 15.02
CA ALA A 401 -4.68 -20.64 14.77
C ALA A 401 -6.00 -19.87 14.73
N ASP A 402 -6.10 -18.86 15.61
CA ASP A 402 -7.30 -18.04 15.75
C ASP A 402 -7.12 -16.67 15.06
N TYR A 403 -8.25 -16.12 14.67
CA TYR A 403 -8.36 -14.77 14.17
C TYR A 403 -8.19 -13.77 15.33
N SER A 404 -7.69 -12.59 15.01
CA SER A 404 -7.42 -11.53 15.98
C SER A 404 -6.34 -11.82 17.02
N THR A 405 -5.64 -12.94 16.93
CA THR A 405 -4.43 -13.14 17.73
C THR A 405 -3.28 -12.39 17.07
N ALA A 406 -2.94 -11.25 17.62
CA ALA A 406 -1.81 -10.48 17.12
C ALA A 406 -0.49 -11.16 17.54
N CYS A 407 0.30 -11.58 16.58
CA CYS A 407 1.73 -11.89 16.80
C CYS A 407 2.49 -10.56 16.91
N MET A 408 2.14 -9.76 17.93
CA MET A 408 2.76 -8.45 18.15
C MET A 408 4.20 -8.65 18.57
N GLY A 409 5.13 -8.19 17.74
CA GLY A 409 6.53 -8.00 18.09
C GLY A 409 6.81 -6.54 18.43
N GLU A 410 7.97 -6.27 18.99
CA GLU A 410 8.36 -4.91 19.36
C GLU A 410 8.71 -4.08 18.12
N ASP A 411 9.50 -4.63 17.18
CA ASP A 411 9.98 -3.91 16.00
C ASP A 411 9.40 -4.45 14.68
N LEU A 412 8.89 -5.68 14.65
CA LEU A 412 8.17 -6.31 13.54
C LEU A 412 6.96 -7.05 14.08
N ALA A 413 5.78 -6.76 13.53
CA ALA A 413 4.53 -7.38 13.98
C ALA A 413 3.71 -7.94 12.82
N PHE A 414 2.89 -8.94 13.14
CA PHE A 414 1.90 -9.54 12.26
C PHE A 414 0.59 -9.76 13.01
N VAL A 415 -0.55 -9.60 12.34
CA VAL A 415 -1.87 -10.02 12.84
C VAL A 415 -2.63 -10.75 11.74
N ARG A 416 -3.31 -11.84 12.12
CA ARG A 416 -4.30 -12.51 11.27
C ARG A 416 -5.69 -11.97 11.60
N ARG A 417 -6.37 -11.37 10.63
CA ARG A 417 -7.68 -10.74 10.79
C ARG A 417 -8.74 -11.35 9.89
N THR A 418 -10.02 -11.29 10.31
CA THR A 418 -11.17 -11.90 9.61
C THR A 418 -12.20 -10.92 9.09
N GLU A 419 -12.13 -9.67 9.50
CA GLU A 419 -13.08 -8.66 9.06
C GLU A 419 -12.95 -8.40 7.55
N GLY A 420 -14.00 -7.86 6.92
CA GLY A 420 -14.10 -7.68 5.47
C GLY A 420 -12.89 -7.00 4.79
N HIS A 421 -12.85 -7.03 3.47
CA HIS A 421 -11.75 -6.41 2.70
C HIS A 421 -11.80 -4.88 2.81
N GLY A 422 -10.89 -4.32 3.55
CA GLY A 422 -10.79 -2.88 3.87
C GLY A 422 -10.28 -2.67 5.29
N TYR A 423 -10.17 -1.42 5.72
CA TYR A 423 -9.88 -1.13 7.11
C TYR A 423 -11.12 -1.31 7.99
N SER A 424 -10.93 -1.88 9.17
CA SER A 424 -11.89 -1.90 10.27
C SER A 424 -11.42 -1.00 11.41
N ALA A 425 -12.27 -0.77 12.39
CA ALA A 425 -11.90 -0.05 13.62
C ALA A 425 -10.77 -0.78 14.38
N HIS A 426 -10.76 -2.11 14.34
CA HIS A 426 -9.71 -2.91 14.97
C HIS A 426 -8.36 -2.72 14.27
N ASP A 427 -8.34 -2.67 12.93
CA ASP A 427 -7.09 -2.42 12.18
C ASP A 427 -6.44 -1.10 12.59
N TRP A 428 -7.24 -0.04 12.71
CA TRP A 428 -6.76 1.27 13.18
C TRP A 428 -6.30 1.22 14.63
N THR A 429 -7.00 0.48 15.50
CA THR A 429 -6.61 0.30 16.90
C THR A 429 -5.27 -0.40 16.99
N TRP A 430 -5.10 -1.55 16.33
CA TRP A 430 -3.84 -2.29 16.30
C TRP A 430 -2.69 -1.47 15.69
N LEU A 431 -2.95 -0.73 14.60
CA LEU A 431 -1.97 0.18 14.01
C LEU A 431 -1.46 1.17 15.05
N MET A 432 -2.39 1.83 15.76
CA MET A 432 -2.04 2.84 16.75
C MET A 432 -1.36 2.21 17.97
N ASP A 433 -1.82 1.06 18.46
CA ASP A 433 -1.21 0.33 19.58
C ASP A 433 0.26 -0.02 19.28
N PHE A 434 0.53 -0.51 18.08
CA PHE A 434 1.89 -0.82 17.65
C PHE A 434 2.77 0.44 17.49
N CYS A 435 2.20 1.50 16.93
CA CYS A 435 2.92 2.73 16.66
C CYS A 435 2.99 3.68 17.87
N ASP A 436 2.24 3.44 18.95
CA ASP A 436 2.31 4.26 20.17
C ASP A 436 3.72 4.28 20.79
N SER A 437 4.50 3.23 20.60
CA SER A 437 5.94 3.20 20.98
C SER A 437 6.80 4.23 20.24
N LEU A 438 6.30 4.87 19.20
CA LEU A 438 6.98 5.99 18.53
C LEU A 438 6.72 7.34 19.23
N LYS A 439 5.78 7.42 20.17
CA LYS A 439 5.45 8.67 20.89
C LYS A 439 6.49 9.04 21.94
N ASP A 440 7.21 8.04 22.42
CA ASP A 440 8.29 8.21 23.37
C ASP A 440 9.58 8.58 22.62
#